data_d4b6370ec4872a6f0c47e44f64a129b1
#
_entry.id   d4b6370ec4872a6f0c47e44f64a129b1
#
_cell.length_a   1.000
_cell.length_b   1.000
_cell.length_c   1.000
_cell.angle_alpha   90.00
_cell.angle_beta   90.00
_cell.angle_gamma   90.00
#
_symmetry.space_group_name_H-M   'P 1'
#
loop_
_entity.id
_entity.type
_entity.pdbx_description
1 polymer ?
#
loop_
_entity_poly.entity_id
_entity_poly.type
_entity_poly.pdbx_seq_one_letter_code
_entity_poly.pdbx_strand_id
1 'polypeptide(L)'
;ANWTSNPQRGTGIQLLIQLFGRPSICTNASSNDPCIPLQSAEQFAAQVEDQLATGRCEGLTVLAAKIHAEGGTPASQVSAEAVSQNIDFWWATQMLPTVTAKSKQSRALKPSQLVDEIRRGILRGATSTLGMYFQNTGHTVLPIAMEKKGSKVTVQVYDSNTPEITQTLRIDLRKQVWVYSPVDKTGKTLFSWRHKGAGALDVIPLALRTPQETRYFSLSSITE
;
A
#
# COMPACT_ATOMS: atom_id res chain seq x y z
N ALA A 1 -6.97 13.75 -8.01
CA ALA A 1 -7.88 14.19 -6.95
C ALA A 1 -7.08 14.29 -5.65
N ASN A 2 -6.93 15.49 -5.10
CA ASN A 2 -6.32 15.70 -3.78
C ASN A 2 -7.31 15.19 -2.73
N TRP A 3 -7.09 13.99 -2.26
CA TRP A 3 -7.82 13.37 -1.16
C TRP A 3 -7.34 13.96 0.16
N THR A 4 -7.97 15.00 0.63
CA THR A 4 -7.71 15.67 1.92
C THR A 4 -8.88 15.53 2.90
N SER A 5 -9.67 14.44 2.86
CA SER A 5 -10.64 14.23 3.93
C SER A 5 -9.86 13.86 5.21
N ASN A 6 -9.92 14.72 6.23
CA ASN A 6 -9.44 14.38 7.56
C ASN A 6 -10.12 13.09 8.03
N PRO A 7 -9.38 12.07 8.49
CA PRO A 7 -9.99 10.92 9.15
C PRO A 7 -10.82 11.44 10.33
N GLN A 8 -12.01 10.86 10.52
CA GLN A 8 -12.81 11.19 11.70
C GLN A 8 -12.04 10.75 12.94
N ARG A 9 -12.04 11.56 13.99
CA ARG A 9 -11.44 11.17 15.28
C ARG A 9 -12.01 9.83 15.75
N GLY A 10 -11.13 8.92 16.15
CA GLY A 10 -11.49 7.55 16.56
C GLY A 10 -11.45 6.51 15.45
N THR A 11 -11.18 6.90 14.20
CA THR A 11 -10.98 5.96 13.08
C THR A 11 -9.82 5.02 13.37
N GLY A 12 -8.72 5.50 13.96
CA GLY A 12 -7.53 4.73 14.28
C GLY A 12 -7.83 3.53 15.18
N ILE A 13 -8.56 3.70 16.28
CA ILE A 13 -8.94 2.59 17.19
C ILE A 13 -9.79 1.56 16.46
N GLN A 14 -10.75 1.97 15.64
CA GLN A 14 -11.60 1.04 14.88
C GLN A 14 -10.76 0.24 13.87
N LEU A 15 -9.84 0.87 13.19
CA LEU A 15 -8.90 0.20 12.28
C LEU A 15 -8.03 -0.82 13.01
N LEU A 16 -7.50 -0.46 14.19
CA LEU A 16 -6.71 -1.39 15.00
C LEU A 16 -7.54 -2.58 15.48
N ILE A 17 -8.80 -2.38 15.88
CA ILE A 17 -9.70 -3.48 16.25
C ILE A 17 -9.96 -4.41 15.04
N GLN A 18 -10.17 -3.85 13.85
CA GLN A 18 -10.37 -4.64 12.64
C GLN A 18 -9.12 -5.45 12.24
N LEU A 19 -7.93 -4.91 12.46
CA LEU A 19 -6.66 -5.55 12.10
C LEU A 19 -6.20 -6.60 13.12
N PHE A 20 -6.32 -6.29 14.41
CA PHE A 20 -5.69 -7.05 15.49
C PHE A 20 -6.69 -7.69 16.46
N GLY A 21 -7.96 -7.42 16.28
CA GLY A 21 -9.04 -7.91 17.15
C GLY A 21 -9.19 -7.08 18.42
N ARG A 22 -10.43 -7.02 18.92
CA ARG A 22 -10.79 -6.28 20.13
C ARG A 22 -9.97 -6.71 21.39
N PRO A 23 -9.66 -8.01 21.62
CA PRO A 23 -8.89 -8.45 22.77
C PRO A 23 -7.46 -7.87 22.81
N SER A 24 -6.89 -7.52 21.67
CA SER A 24 -5.55 -6.93 21.59
C SER A 24 -5.54 -5.42 21.79
N ILE A 25 -6.67 -4.77 21.66
CA ILE A 25 -6.78 -3.30 21.62
C ILE A 25 -7.50 -2.73 22.84
N CYS A 26 -8.47 -3.47 23.42
CA CYS A 26 -9.34 -2.97 24.48
C CYS A 26 -9.07 -3.67 25.82
N THR A 27 -9.08 -2.92 26.92
CA THR A 27 -9.01 -3.45 28.29
C THR A 27 -10.26 -4.25 28.65
N ASN A 28 -11.42 -3.88 28.07
CA ASN A 28 -12.72 -4.52 28.27
C ASN A 28 -13.10 -5.47 27.12
N ALA A 29 -12.17 -6.35 26.75
CA ALA A 29 -12.26 -7.21 25.56
C ALA A 29 -13.51 -8.11 25.50
N SER A 30 -13.96 -8.59 26.65
CA SER A 30 -15.10 -9.53 26.79
C SER A 30 -16.45 -8.85 26.95
N SER A 31 -16.51 -7.53 26.96
CA SER A 31 -17.74 -6.75 27.12
C SER A 31 -18.31 -6.34 25.78
N ASN A 32 -19.63 -6.23 25.69
CA ASN A 32 -20.33 -5.60 24.57
C ASN A 32 -20.31 -4.06 24.66
N ASP A 33 -19.79 -3.51 25.76
CA ASP A 33 -19.65 -2.07 25.95
C ASP A 33 -18.66 -1.46 24.93
N PRO A 34 -18.69 -0.14 24.74
CA PRO A 34 -17.69 0.53 23.91
C PRO A 34 -16.27 0.16 24.35
N CYS A 35 -15.36 0.02 23.39
CA CYS A 35 -13.94 -0.27 23.66
C CYS A 35 -13.35 0.78 24.58
N ILE A 36 -12.71 0.34 25.68
CA ILE A 36 -11.78 1.15 26.46
C ILE A 36 -10.39 0.78 25.97
N PRO A 37 -9.73 1.63 25.15
CA PRO A 37 -8.47 1.26 24.55
C PRO A 37 -7.33 1.09 25.56
N LEU A 38 -6.38 0.24 25.25
CA LEU A 38 -5.08 0.24 25.91
C LEU A 38 -4.36 1.56 25.60
N GLN A 39 -3.61 2.12 26.54
CA GLN A 39 -2.86 3.36 26.34
C GLN A 39 -1.92 3.29 25.13
N SER A 40 -1.25 2.14 24.92
CA SER A 40 -0.42 1.91 23.74
C SER A 40 -1.21 1.91 22.43
N ALA A 41 -2.42 1.38 22.45
CA ALA A 41 -3.32 1.40 21.28
C ALA A 41 -3.79 2.82 20.97
N GLU A 42 -4.10 3.65 21.96
CA GLU A 42 -4.45 5.06 21.76
C GLU A 42 -3.32 5.86 21.11
N GLN A 43 -2.09 5.70 21.62
CA GLN A 43 -0.92 6.37 21.06
C GLN A 43 -0.66 5.95 19.61
N PHE A 44 -0.80 4.66 19.32
CA PHE A 44 -0.61 4.15 17.99
C PHE A 44 -1.74 4.56 17.03
N ALA A 45 -2.99 4.58 17.50
CA ALA A 45 -4.13 5.07 16.73
C ALA A 45 -3.96 6.53 16.29
N ALA A 46 -3.44 7.39 17.18
CA ALA A 46 -3.13 8.76 16.83
C ALA A 46 -2.08 8.86 15.72
N GLN A 47 -1.02 8.05 15.77
CA GLN A 47 0.00 7.98 14.71
C GLN A 47 -0.61 7.50 13.37
N VAL A 48 -1.52 6.51 13.42
CA VAL A 48 -2.25 6.03 12.25
C VAL A 48 -3.09 7.14 11.61
N GLU A 49 -3.81 7.91 12.42
CA GLU A 49 -4.63 9.03 11.95
C GLU A 49 -3.77 10.13 11.30
N ASP A 50 -2.64 10.48 11.92
CA ASP A 50 -1.68 11.44 11.37
C ASP A 50 -1.11 10.97 10.02
N GLN A 51 -0.76 9.70 9.91
CA GLN A 51 -0.23 9.13 8.67
C GLN A 51 -1.29 9.04 7.57
N LEU A 52 -2.53 8.66 7.88
CA LEU A 52 -3.65 8.68 6.96
C LEU A 52 -3.90 10.07 6.36
N ALA A 53 -3.67 11.12 7.13
CA ALA A 53 -3.79 12.50 6.67
C ALA A 53 -2.71 12.86 5.62
N THR A 54 -1.56 12.17 5.60
CA THR A 54 -0.46 12.45 4.67
C THR A 54 -0.62 11.78 3.30
N GLY A 55 -1.38 10.68 3.20
CA GLY A 55 -1.63 10.01 1.93
C GLY A 55 -2.24 8.62 2.08
N ARG A 56 -3.07 8.24 1.12
CA ARG A 56 -3.84 7.00 1.11
C ARG A 56 -3.57 6.12 -0.12
N CYS A 57 -2.47 6.37 -0.84
CA CYS A 57 -2.14 5.67 -2.09
C CYS A 57 -2.10 4.14 -1.92
N GLU A 58 -1.62 3.64 -0.79
CA GLU A 58 -1.59 2.21 -0.47
C GLU A 58 -3.01 1.62 -0.44
N GLY A 59 -3.92 2.21 0.31
CA GLY A 59 -5.31 1.76 0.42
C GLY A 59 -6.07 1.84 -0.89
N LEU A 60 -5.90 2.94 -1.63
CA LEU A 60 -6.48 3.14 -2.96
C LEU A 60 -6.00 2.06 -3.94
N THR A 61 -4.70 1.75 -3.93
CA THR A 61 -4.11 0.74 -4.82
C THR A 61 -4.59 -0.66 -4.48
N VAL A 62 -4.63 -1.02 -3.20
CA VAL A 62 -5.13 -2.34 -2.75
C VAL A 62 -6.60 -2.50 -3.10
N LEU A 63 -7.43 -1.50 -2.82
CA LEU A 63 -8.85 -1.54 -3.14
C LEU A 63 -9.08 -1.66 -4.65
N ALA A 64 -8.34 -0.89 -5.47
CA ALA A 64 -8.42 -0.99 -6.92
C ALA A 64 -8.08 -2.39 -7.44
N ALA A 65 -7.04 -3.02 -6.88
CA ALA A 65 -6.66 -4.39 -7.22
C ALA A 65 -7.74 -5.42 -6.85
N LYS A 66 -8.40 -5.25 -5.71
CA LYS A 66 -9.49 -6.13 -5.29
C LYS A 66 -10.72 -5.98 -6.17
N ILE A 67 -11.14 -4.74 -6.46
CA ILE A 67 -12.25 -4.47 -7.37
C ILE A 67 -11.97 -5.08 -8.76
N HIS A 68 -10.75 -4.95 -9.26
CA HIS A 68 -10.35 -5.54 -10.52
C HIS A 68 -10.43 -7.07 -10.50
N ALA A 69 -9.95 -7.71 -9.43
CA ALA A 69 -9.97 -9.16 -9.28
C ALA A 69 -11.40 -9.73 -9.17
N GLU A 70 -12.33 -8.97 -8.62
CA GLU A 70 -13.74 -9.35 -8.48
C GLU A 70 -14.58 -9.08 -9.74
N GLY A 71 -13.99 -8.47 -10.78
CA GLY A 71 -14.68 -8.11 -12.01
C GLY A 71 -15.73 -7.00 -11.86
N GLY A 72 -15.58 -6.18 -10.82
CA GLY A 72 -16.49 -5.07 -10.50
C GLY A 72 -16.30 -3.82 -11.37
N THR A 73 -17.01 -2.76 -11.02
CA THR A 73 -16.89 -1.44 -11.66
C THR A 73 -15.44 -0.96 -11.62
N PRO A 74 -14.87 -0.47 -12.72
CA PRO A 74 -13.50 0.03 -12.75
C PRO A 74 -13.23 1.02 -11.59
N ALA A 75 -12.10 0.88 -10.92
CA ALA A 75 -11.76 1.71 -9.76
C ALA A 75 -11.78 3.22 -10.05
N SER A 76 -11.51 3.61 -11.31
CA SER A 76 -11.62 5.01 -11.77
C SER A 76 -13.05 5.57 -11.76
N GLN A 77 -14.07 4.71 -11.70
CA GLN A 77 -15.49 5.09 -11.69
C GLN A 77 -16.13 4.96 -10.30
N VAL A 78 -15.39 4.43 -9.32
CA VAL A 78 -15.87 4.32 -7.94
C VAL A 78 -15.67 5.64 -7.21
N SER A 79 -16.73 6.16 -6.59
CA SER A 79 -16.60 7.32 -5.70
C SER A 79 -15.74 6.94 -4.50
N ALA A 80 -14.60 7.61 -4.36
CA ALA A 80 -13.72 7.33 -3.25
C ALA A 80 -14.36 7.70 -1.89
N GLU A 81 -15.33 8.59 -1.89
CA GLU A 81 -16.11 8.96 -0.72
C GLU A 81 -17.01 7.80 -0.24
N ALA A 82 -17.63 7.09 -1.19
CA ALA A 82 -18.43 5.90 -0.90
C ALA A 82 -17.62 4.73 -0.33
N VAL A 83 -16.31 4.69 -0.57
CA VAL A 83 -15.40 3.60 -0.15
C VAL A 83 -14.31 4.07 0.81
N SER A 84 -14.44 5.25 1.42
CA SER A 84 -13.40 5.85 2.27
C SER A 84 -12.96 4.94 3.41
N GLN A 85 -13.89 4.30 4.11
CA GLN A 85 -13.58 3.36 5.19
C GLN A 85 -12.82 2.12 4.68
N ASN A 86 -13.14 1.64 3.49
CA ASN A 86 -12.42 0.54 2.86
C ASN A 86 -11.00 0.98 2.48
N ILE A 87 -10.82 2.20 1.99
CA ILE A 87 -9.49 2.76 1.69
C ILE A 87 -8.63 2.82 2.95
N ASP A 88 -9.18 3.35 4.05
CA ASP A 88 -8.48 3.46 5.33
C ASP A 88 -8.12 2.08 5.90
N PHE A 89 -9.04 1.11 5.82
CA PHE A 89 -8.78 -0.27 6.22
C PHE A 89 -7.64 -0.89 5.39
N TRP A 90 -7.72 -0.84 4.05
CA TRP A 90 -6.68 -1.42 3.20
C TRP A 90 -5.35 -0.70 3.34
N TRP A 91 -5.36 0.62 3.57
CA TRP A 91 -4.16 1.37 3.92
C TRP A 91 -3.55 0.84 5.23
N ALA A 92 -4.36 0.64 6.25
CA ALA A 92 -3.90 0.16 7.56
C ALA A 92 -3.30 -1.25 7.52
N THR A 93 -3.65 -2.08 6.51
CA THR A 93 -3.06 -3.42 6.37
C THR A 93 -1.55 -3.42 6.15
N GLN A 94 -0.93 -2.29 5.76
CA GLN A 94 0.54 -2.18 5.69
C GLN A 94 1.22 -2.38 7.06
N MET A 95 0.48 -2.19 8.16
CA MET A 95 0.96 -2.37 9.52
C MET A 95 0.95 -3.83 9.98
N LEU A 96 0.32 -4.74 9.22
CA LEU A 96 0.33 -6.17 9.56
C LEU A 96 1.77 -6.71 9.58
N PRO A 97 2.16 -7.52 10.57
CA PRO A 97 3.52 -8.08 10.67
C PRO A 97 3.95 -8.82 9.40
N THR A 98 3.03 -9.53 8.75
CA THR A 98 3.27 -10.24 7.48
C THR A 98 3.63 -9.28 6.34
N VAL A 99 2.95 -8.13 6.27
CA VAL A 99 3.18 -7.09 5.25
C VAL A 99 4.49 -6.36 5.52
N THR A 100 4.72 -5.94 6.77
CA THR A 100 5.95 -5.27 7.20
C THR A 100 7.18 -6.14 6.94
N ALA A 101 7.14 -7.42 7.33
CA ALA A 101 8.23 -8.37 7.08
C ALA A 101 8.49 -8.55 5.57
N LYS A 102 7.43 -8.66 4.76
CA LYS A 102 7.57 -8.75 3.30
C LYS A 102 8.13 -7.48 2.68
N SER A 103 7.70 -6.31 3.13
CA SER A 103 8.26 -5.02 2.68
C SER A 103 9.75 -4.94 2.99
N LYS A 104 10.17 -5.23 4.23
CA LYS A 104 11.59 -5.27 4.63
C LYS A 104 12.40 -6.25 3.75
N GLN A 105 11.87 -7.46 3.54
CA GLN A 105 12.49 -8.46 2.65
C GLN A 105 12.63 -7.95 1.22
N SER A 106 11.55 -7.44 0.62
CA SER A 106 11.55 -6.92 -0.75
C SER A 106 12.52 -5.75 -0.93
N ARG A 107 12.54 -4.82 0.01
CA ARG A 107 13.44 -3.65 -0.02
C ARG A 107 14.91 -4.03 0.07
N ALA A 108 15.26 -5.16 0.67
CA ALA A 108 16.64 -5.68 0.66
C ALA A 108 17.09 -6.19 -0.72
N LEU A 109 16.17 -6.40 -1.65
CA LEU A 109 16.46 -6.92 -2.98
C LEU A 109 16.83 -5.79 -3.96
N LYS A 110 17.68 -6.14 -4.94
CA LYS A 110 17.97 -5.26 -6.07
C LYS A 110 16.79 -5.25 -7.07
N PRO A 111 16.63 -4.20 -7.88
CA PRO A 111 15.57 -4.13 -8.88
C PRO A 111 15.48 -5.35 -9.80
N SER A 112 16.62 -5.95 -10.17
CA SER A 112 16.65 -7.16 -11.00
C SER A 112 16.02 -8.40 -10.34
N GLN A 113 16.07 -8.49 -9.01
CA GLN A 113 15.49 -9.60 -8.25
C GLN A 113 13.98 -9.42 -8.04
N LEU A 114 13.52 -8.16 -7.98
CA LEU A 114 12.11 -7.83 -7.83
C LEU A 114 11.29 -7.99 -9.11
N VAL A 115 11.92 -7.91 -10.28
CA VAL A 115 11.23 -8.04 -11.58
C VAL A 115 10.46 -9.35 -11.70
N ASP A 116 11.00 -10.45 -11.19
CA ASP A 116 10.29 -11.74 -11.22
C ASP A 116 9.10 -11.79 -10.26
N GLU A 117 9.16 -11.08 -9.13
CA GLU A 117 8.02 -10.94 -8.21
C GLU A 117 6.91 -10.08 -8.86
N ILE A 118 7.27 -8.96 -9.47
CA ILE A 118 6.33 -8.11 -10.22
C ILE A 118 5.65 -8.93 -11.32
N ARG A 119 6.43 -9.67 -12.11
CA ARG A 119 5.90 -10.52 -13.19
C ARG A 119 4.92 -11.56 -12.67
N ARG A 120 5.24 -12.24 -11.57
CA ARG A 120 4.34 -13.23 -10.95
C ARG A 120 3.03 -12.61 -10.48
N GLY A 121 3.08 -11.40 -9.90
CA GLY A 121 1.88 -10.65 -9.50
C GLY A 121 0.97 -10.34 -10.69
N ILE A 122 1.55 -9.85 -11.79
CA ILE A 122 0.82 -9.54 -13.03
C ILE A 122 0.18 -10.80 -13.63
N LEU A 123 0.94 -11.89 -13.77
CA LEU A 123 0.45 -13.14 -14.36
C LEU A 123 -0.68 -13.81 -13.56
N ARG A 124 -0.83 -13.45 -12.29
CA ARG A 124 -1.91 -13.92 -11.42
C ARG A 124 -3.10 -12.96 -11.35
N GLY A 125 -3.19 -11.99 -12.24
CA GLY A 125 -4.28 -11.01 -12.27
C GLY A 125 -4.04 -9.78 -11.40
N ALA A 126 -2.83 -9.22 -11.42
CA ALA A 126 -2.45 -8.02 -10.65
C ALA A 126 -2.61 -8.19 -9.12
N THR A 127 -2.12 -9.31 -8.61
CA THR A 127 -2.29 -9.72 -7.19
C THR A 127 -1.21 -9.20 -6.25
N SER A 128 -0.45 -8.17 -6.64
CA SER A 128 0.58 -7.56 -5.79
C SER A 128 0.64 -6.06 -6.00
N THR A 129 0.79 -5.30 -4.93
CA THR A 129 1.12 -3.87 -4.99
C THR A 129 2.62 -3.67 -5.16
N LEU A 130 3.01 -2.53 -5.69
CA LEU A 130 4.40 -2.08 -5.85
C LEU A 130 4.58 -0.75 -5.13
N GLY A 131 5.30 -0.78 -4.02
CA GLY A 131 5.72 0.41 -3.29
C GLY A 131 7.03 0.95 -3.84
N MET A 132 7.11 2.26 -3.93
CA MET A 132 8.31 3.03 -4.34
C MET A 132 8.63 4.04 -3.26
N TYR A 133 9.89 4.12 -2.87
CA TYR A 133 10.35 4.98 -1.79
C TYR A 133 11.46 5.91 -2.29
N PHE A 134 11.32 7.20 -2.00
CA PHE A 134 12.29 8.21 -2.40
C PHE A 134 12.41 9.27 -1.30
N GLN A 135 13.60 9.42 -0.73
CA GLN A 135 13.82 10.26 0.46
C GLN A 135 12.86 9.86 1.60
N ASN A 136 12.08 10.80 2.13
CA ASN A 136 11.12 10.59 3.21
C ASN A 136 9.67 10.42 2.72
N THR A 137 9.48 10.06 1.45
CA THR A 137 8.16 9.87 0.85
C THR A 137 8.04 8.50 0.20
N GLY A 138 6.81 8.00 0.08
CA GLY A 138 6.49 6.75 -0.59
C GLY A 138 5.26 6.90 -1.46
N HIS A 139 5.16 6.03 -2.46
CA HIS A 139 3.99 5.93 -3.32
C HIS A 139 3.76 4.48 -3.73
N THR A 140 2.50 4.08 -3.78
CA THR A 140 2.11 2.71 -4.14
C THR A 140 1.27 2.72 -5.40
N VAL A 141 1.60 1.80 -6.30
CA VAL A 141 0.92 1.60 -7.59
C VAL A 141 0.60 0.12 -7.81
N LEU A 142 -0.30 -0.17 -8.75
CA LEU A 142 -0.64 -1.54 -9.13
C LEU A 142 0.02 -1.90 -10.47
N PRO A 143 0.96 -2.85 -10.52
CA PRO A 143 1.50 -3.38 -11.76
C PRO A 143 0.43 -4.16 -12.54
N ILE A 144 0.21 -3.79 -13.80
CA ILE A 144 -0.83 -4.39 -14.65
C ILE A 144 -0.27 -5.10 -15.89
N ALA A 145 0.87 -4.63 -16.42
CA ALA A 145 1.55 -5.29 -17.52
C ALA A 145 3.06 -5.05 -17.46
N MET A 146 3.83 -5.89 -18.12
CA MET A 146 5.28 -5.76 -18.15
C MET A 146 5.86 -6.23 -19.47
N GLU A 147 6.81 -5.47 -20.00
CA GLU A 147 7.61 -5.83 -21.15
C GLU A 147 9.09 -5.85 -20.75
N LYS A 148 9.84 -6.84 -21.27
CA LYS A 148 11.29 -6.92 -21.10
C LYS A 148 11.97 -6.97 -22.45
N LYS A 149 12.87 -6.00 -22.72
CA LYS A 149 13.72 -5.94 -23.91
C LYS A 149 15.20 -5.89 -23.47
N GLY A 150 15.87 -7.00 -23.56
CA GLY A 150 17.24 -7.15 -23.06
C GLY A 150 17.33 -6.85 -21.57
N SER A 151 18.13 -5.83 -21.20
CA SER A 151 18.28 -5.38 -19.82
C SER A 151 17.26 -4.32 -19.38
N LYS A 152 16.37 -3.89 -20.27
CA LYS A 152 15.34 -2.91 -19.96
C LYS A 152 14.01 -3.58 -19.67
N VAL A 153 13.39 -3.19 -18.58
CA VAL A 153 12.05 -3.62 -18.20
C VAL A 153 11.17 -2.39 -18.09
N THR A 154 10.00 -2.47 -18.71
CA THR A 154 8.94 -1.47 -18.64
C THR A 154 7.75 -2.10 -17.95
N VAL A 155 7.34 -1.57 -16.81
CA VAL A 155 6.17 -2.01 -16.07
C VAL A 155 5.09 -0.96 -16.25
N GLN A 156 3.95 -1.35 -16.82
CA GLN A 156 2.75 -0.54 -16.86
C GLN A 156 2.05 -0.65 -15.52
N VAL A 157 1.64 0.48 -14.97
CA VAL A 157 1.02 0.54 -13.66
C VAL A 157 -0.25 1.38 -13.69
N TYR A 158 -1.24 0.97 -12.91
CA TYR A 158 -2.33 1.83 -12.48
C TYR A 158 -1.84 2.67 -11.30
N ASP A 159 -2.03 3.98 -11.39
CA ASP A 159 -1.71 4.95 -10.35
C ASP A 159 -2.99 5.67 -9.92
N SER A 160 -3.34 5.58 -8.64
CA SER A 160 -4.54 6.23 -8.08
C SER A 160 -4.52 7.76 -8.17
N ASN A 161 -3.36 8.38 -8.33
CA ASN A 161 -3.24 9.83 -8.56
C ASN A 161 -3.63 10.25 -9.99
N THR A 162 -3.57 9.30 -10.93
CA THR A 162 -3.89 9.51 -12.34
C THR A 162 -4.68 8.31 -12.89
N PRO A 163 -5.86 8.00 -12.33
CA PRO A 163 -6.55 6.72 -12.54
C PRO A 163 -6.98 6.46 -13.99
N GLU A 164 -7.04 7.51 -14.81
CA GLU A 164 -7.43 7.43 -16.23
C GLU A 164 -6.22 7.20 -17.16
N ILE A 165 -4.98 7.20 -16.61
CA ILE A 165 -3.75 7.13 -17.41
C ILE A 165 -2.90 5.98 -16.90
N THR A 166 -2.60 5.04 -17.79
CA THR A 166 -1.59 4.01 -17.50
C THR A 166 -0.21 4.66 -17.40
N GLN A 167 0.40 4.57 -16.23
CA GLN A 167 1.74 5.10 -15.98
C GLN A 167 2.81 4.03 -16.23
N THR A 168 4.08 4.44 -16.21
CA THR A 168 5.20 3.57 -16.56
C THR A 168 6.34 3.66 -15.54
N LEU A 169 6.68 2.54 -14.92
CA LEU A 169 7.95 2.34 -14.21
C LEU A 169 8.97 1.72 -15.16
N ARG A 170 10.16 2.32 -15.29
CA ARG A 170 11.26 1.80 -16.11
C ARG A 170 12.36 1.26 -15.21
N ILE A 171 12.86 0.06 -15.51
CA ILE A 171 13.93 -0.59 -14.76
C ILE A 171 15.07 -0.97 -15.72
N ASP A 172 16.30 -0.58 -15.39
CA ASP A 172 17.50 -1.01 -16.07
C ASP A 172 18.20 -2.09 -15.22
N LEU A 173 18.09 -3.33 -15.63
CA LEU A 173 18.64 -4.49 -14.91
C LEU A 173 20.17 -4.49 -14.87
N ARG A 174 20.81 -3.95 -15.91
CA ARG A 174 22.28 -3.89 -15.97
C ARG A 174 22.82 -2.83 -15.01
N LYS A 175 22.16 -1.66 -14.96
CA LYS A 175 22.55 -0.54 -14.10
C LYS A 175 21.98 -0.64 -12.69
N GLN A 176 21.03 -1.56 -12.45
CA GLN A 176 20.24 -1.68 -11.21
C GLN A 176 19.57 -0.35 -10.84
N VAL A 177 18.97 0.31 -11.82
CA VAL A 177 18.30 1.61 -11.67
C VAL A 177 16.85 1.47 -12.05
N TRP A 178 15.96 2.09 -11.29
CA TRP A 178 14.60 2.32 -11.70
C TRP A 178 14.28 3.82 -11.78
N VAL A 179 13.31 4.15 -12.62
CA VAL A 179 12.80 5.51 -12.82
C VAL A 179 11.28 5.46 -12.90
N TYR A 180 10.62 6.30 -12.11
CA TYR A 180 9.18 6.53 -12.18
C TYR A 180 8.92 8.03 -12.38
N SER A 181 8.23 8.38 -13.47
CA SER A 181 7.94 9.77 -13.84
C SER A 181 6.53 9.82 -14.40
N PRO A 182 5.51 9.84 -13.52
CA PRO A 182 4.13 9.87 -13.95
C PRO A 182 3.78 11.20 -14.61
N VAL A 183 2.83 11.14 -15.55
CA VAL A 183 2.35 12.31 -16.29
C VAL A 183 0.87 12.55 -16.00
N ASP A 184 0.43 13.80 -16.12
CA ASP A 184 -0.97 14.14 -16.14
C ASP A 184 -1.60 13.91 -17.53
N LYS A 185 -2.91 14.18 -17.66
CA LYS A 185 -3.65 14.05 -18.91
C LYS A 185 -3.15 14.91 -20.07
N THR A 186 -2.32 15.92 -19.77
CA THR A 186 -1.68 16.77 -20.79
C THR A 186 -0.30 16.27 -21.22
N GLY A 187 0.20 15.20 -20.58
CA GLY A 187 1.55 14.67 -20.78
C GLY A 187 2.63 15.37 -19.97
N LYS A 188 2.24 16.31 -19.07
CA LYS A 188 3.18 17.00 -18.20
C LYS A 188 3.59 16.08 -17.06
N THR A 189 4.91 15.93 -16.83
CA THR A 189 5.47 15.17 -15.71
C THR A 189 5.08 15.82 -14.38
N LEU A 190 4.48 15.02 -13.50
CA LEU A 190 4.07 15.45 -12.16
C LEU A 190 5.25 15.50 -11.19
N PHE A 191 6.09 14.44 -11.23
CA PHE A 191 7.35 14.35 -10.49
C PHE A 191 8.23 13.28 -11.15
N SER A 192 9.48 13.16 -10.71
CA SER A 192 10.39 12.13 -11.21
C SER A 192 11.22 11.56 -10.07
N TRP A 193 11.08 10.26 -9.84
CA TRP A 193 11.87 9.52 -8.87
C TRP A 193 12.83 8.58 -9.58
N ARG A 194 14.04 8.53 -9.08
CA ARG A 194 15.08 7.65 -9.58
C ARG A 194 15.89 7.11 -8.42
N HIS A 195 16.11 5.80 -8.40
CA HIS A 195 16.96 5.17 -7.41
C HIS A 195 17.84 4.09 -8.05
N LYS A 196 19.00 3.83 -7.42
CA LYS A 196 19.95 2.79 -7.84
C LYS A 196 20.18 1.81 -6.69
N GLY A 197 20.07 0.53 -7.00
CA GLY A 197 20.27 -0.54 -6.00
C GLY A 197 19.02 -0.94 -5.23
N ALA A 198 19.25 -1.56 -4.09
CA ALA A 198 18.19 -1.98 -3.16
C ALA A 198 17.67 -0.81 -2.30
N GLY A 199 16.64 -1.04 -1.51
CA GLY A 199 16.16 -0.12 -0.48
C GLY A 199 14.92 0.70 -0.84
N ALA A 200 14.56 0.79 -2.13
CA ALA A 200 13.58 1.76 -2.58
C ALA A 200 12.38 1.18 -3.37
N LEU A 201 12.26 -0.14 -3.44
CA LEU A 201 11.10 -0.82 -4.01
C LEU A 201 10.66 -1.96 -3.10
N ASP A 202 9.35 -2.17 -3.00
CA ASP A 202 8.82 -3.42 -2.48
C ASP A 202 7.68 -3.97 -3.35
N VAL A 203 7.44 -5.27 -3.24
CA VAL A 203 6.36 -5.98 -3.93
C VAL A 203 5.60 -6.76 -2.88
N ILE A 204 4.35 -6.37 -2.62
CA ILE A 204 3.52 -6.94 -1.56
C ILE A 204 2.35 -7.71 -2.16
N PRO A 205 2.33 -9.04 -2.03
CA PRO A 205 1.18 -9.85 -2.43
C PRO A 205 -0.08 -9.47 -1.63
N LEU A 206 -1.23 -9.31 -2.30
CA LEU A 206 -2.50 -9.00 -1.65
C LEU A 206 -2.92 -10.06 -0.63
N ALA A 207 -2.54 -11.32 -0.84
CA ALA A 207 -2.83 -12.42 0.08
C ALA A 207 -2.22 -12.22 1.49
N LEU A 208 -1.17 -11.41 1.63
CA LEU A 208 -0.56 -11.10 2.93
C LEU A 208 -1.33 -10.05 3.72
N ARG A 209 -2.31 -9.38 3.10
CA ARG A 209 -3.10 -8.29 3.69
C ARG A 209 -4.37 -8.76 4.37
N THR A 210 -4.53 -10.06 4.55
CA THR A 210 -5.64 -10.62 5.32
C THR A 210 -5.30 -10.49 6.81
N PRO A 211 -6.13 -9.80 7.62
CA PRO A 211 -5.96 -9.78 9.05
C PRO A 211 -5.95 -11.21 9.60
N GLN A 212 -4.94 -11.53 10.38
CA GLN A 212 -4.92 -12.77 11.16
C GLN A 212 -5.28 -12.39 12.59
N GLU A 213 -6.03 -13.22 13.28
CA GLU A 213 -6.21 -13.06 14.72
C GLU A 213 -4.84 -13.17 15.40
N THR A 214 -4.19 -12.03 15.58
CA THR A 214 -2.94 -11.95 16.33
C THR A 214 -3.29 -11.88 17.81
N ARG A 215 -2.85 -12.87 18.57
CA ARG A 215 -3.13 -12.94 20.03
C ARG A 215 -2.46 -11.83 20.83
N TYR A 216 -1.55 -11.05 20.24
CA TYR A 216 -0.80 -10.00 20.95
C TYR A 216 -0.53 -8.81 20.02
N PHE A 217 -1.05 -7.66 20.42
CA PHE A 217 -0.61 -6.36 19.92
C PHE A 217 0.66 -5.95 20.70
N SER A 218 1.77 -5.79 20.01
CA SER A 218 3.01 -5.28 20.60
C SER A 218 3.54 -4.14 19.77
N LEU A 219 3.78 -2.98 20.39
CA LEU A 219 4.42 -1.84 19.73
C LEU A 219 5.81 -2.19 19.19
N SER A 220 6.53 -3.12 19.85
CA SER A 220 7.84 -3.57 19.40
C SER A 220 7.81 -4.31 18.06
N SER A 221 6.68 -4.85 17.65
CA SER A 221 6.53 -5.51 16.34
C SER A 221 6.28 -4.54 15.17
N ILE A 222 6.13 -3.24 15.44
CA ILE A 222 5.74 -2.22 14.47
C ILE A 222 6.86 -1.19 14.25
N THR A 223 7.78 -1.05 15.20
CA THR A 223 8.84 -0.03 15.19
C THR A 223 10.20 -0.52 14.68
N GLU A 224 10.36 -1.79 14.29
CA GLU A 224 11.51 -2.34 13.58
C GLU A 224 11.23 -2.41 12.06
#